data_6ed27ae77439fddfde6bb5a13772a9ee
#
_entry.id   6ed27ae77439fddfde6bb5a13772a9ee
#
_cell.length_a   1.000
_cell.length_b   1.000
_cell.length_c   1.000
_cell.angle_alpha   90.00
_cell.angle_beta   90.00
_cell.angle_gamma   90.00
#
_symmetry.space_group_name_H-M   'P 1'
#
loop_
_entity.id
_entity.type
_entity.pdbx_description
1 polymer ?
#
loop_
_entity_poly.entity_id
_entity_poly.type
_entity_poly.pdbx_seq_one_letter_code
_entity_poly.pdbx_strand_id
1 'polypeptide(L)'
;MFDTLKEILHKVAKSRIFVLCVVMILLSSTLIGRLFYLQIIKGEEYQDNYSLKIQKPRILNGSRGNIYDRNGNLLAYNELANSVTIEDNGSYDKTSEKNEALNTELYNIIKELDKNGDVIENDFEIGLDDDGNYYYTVEGTTLKRFLADTYGHSSADDLAYNKKLKYNEAEATPKQVMDYLCRSSKQNGYDLSEDDYAREDLYRIVVLRCAIAENSYQKYISTTIAQNVSDETVAYITENMNALQGVDISEDTIRKYVDSEYFSHIIGSVSYTHLTLPTKR
;
A
#
# COMPACT_ATOMS: atom_id res chain seq x y z
N MET A 1 23.12 -77.23 -3.54
CA MET A 1 22.85 -75.88 -3.98
C MET A 1 21.89 -75.15 -3.04
N PHE A 2 20.73 -75.71 -2.65
CA PHE A 2 19.81 -75.09 -1.71
C PHE A 2 20.34 -74.92 -0.28
N ASP A 3 21.16 -75.91 0.21
CA ASP A 3 21.68 -75.87 1.57
C ASP A 3 22.83 -74.85 1.73
N THR A 4 23.61 -74.64 0.71
CA THR A 4 24.64 -73.59 0.68
C THR A 4 24.08 -72.23 0.64
N LEU A 5 22.94 -72.04 -0.04
CA LEU A 5 22.19 -70.73 -0.06
C LEU A 5 21.58 -70.39 1.31
N LYS A 6 21.08 -71.43 2.01
CA LYS A 6 20.53 -71.28 3.38
C LYS A 6 21.60 -70.87 4.40
N GLU A 7 22.79 -71.51 4.32
CA GLU A 7 23.90 -71.14 5.21
C GLU A 7 24.41 -69.74 4.99
N ILE A 8 24.50 -69.30 3.72
CA ILE A 8 24.89 -67.90 3.39
C ILE A 8 23.84 -66.90 3.89
N LEU A 9 22.58 -67.19 3.67
CA LEU A 9 21.48 -66.37 4.17
C LEU A 9 21.47 -66.25 5.70
N HIS A 10 21.75 -67.38 6.39
CA HIS A 10 21.79 -67.38 7.85
C HIS A 10 23.02 -66.61 8.41
N LYS A 11 24.14 -66.65 7.74
CA LYS A 11 25.36 -65.88 8.08
C LYS A 11 25.13 -64.36 7.84
N VAL A 12 24.51 -64.02 6.72
CA VAL A 12 24.17 -62.62 6.40
C VAL A 12 23.14 -62.07 7.37
N ALA A 13 22.09 -62.82 7.72
CA ALA A 13 21.07 -62.44 8.68
C ALA A 13 21.60 -62.22 10.10
N LYS A 14 22.66 -62.89 10.51
CA LYS A 14 23.38 -62.69 11.79
C LYS A 14 24.40 -61.57 11.77
N SER A 15 24.68 -60.98 10.62
CA SER A 15 25.65 -59.89 10.56
C SER A 15 25.08 -58.61 11.11
N ARG A 16 25.87 -57.84 11.89
CA ARG A 16 25.48 -56.53 12.45
C ARG A 16 25.11 -55.54 11.34
N ILE A 17 25.78 -55.67 10.20
CA ILE A 17 25.53 -54.82 9.01
C ILE A 17 24.13 -55.10 8.43
N PHE A 18 23.70 -56.38 8.37
CA PHE A 18 22.38 -56.74 7.88
C PHE A 18 21.26 -56.14 8.75
N VAL A 19 21.40 -56.21 10.07
CA VAL A 19 20.45 -55.62 11.01
C VAL A 19 20.38 -54.12 10.79
N LEU A 20 21.52 -53.47 10.61
CA LEU A 20 21.60 -52.02 10.37
C LEU A 20 20.93 -51.62 9.02
N CYS A 21 21.14 -52.43 7.96
CA CYS A 21 20.46 -52.23 6.68
C CYS A 21 18.96 -52.40 6.80
N VAL A 22 18.46 -53.41 7.52
CA VAL A 22 17.03 -53.62 7.75
C VAL A 22 16.41 -52.42 8.50
N VAL A 23 17.08 -51.94 9.54
CA VAL A 23 16.63 -50.75 10.29
C VAL A 23 16.58 -49.53 9.39
N MET A 24 17.60 -49.28 8.56
CA MET A 24 17.62 -48.17 7.60
C MET A 24 16.51 -48.27 6.55
N ILE A 25 16.22 -49.46 6.03
CA ILE A 25 15.14 -49.71 5.09
C ILE A 25 13.77 -49.41 5.73
N LEU A 26 13.56 -49.85 6.97
CA LEU A 26 12.33 -49.59 7.72
C LEU A 26 12.13 -48.08 7.96
N LEU A 27 13.18 -47.38 8.39
CA LEU A 27 13.10 -45.91 8.59
C LEU A 27 12.82 -45.19 7.28
N SER A 28 13.53 -45.55 6.19
CA SER A 28 13.30 -44.95 4.88
C SER A 28 11.90 -45.23 4.35
N SER A 29 11.39 -46.44 4.52
CA SER A 29 10.03 -46.81 4.12
C SER A 29 8.98 -46.02 4.87
N THR A 30 9.18 -45.79 6.17
CA THR A 30 8.28 -44.98 7.00
C THR A 30 8.29 -43.51 6.52
N LEU A 31 9.45 -42.96 6.20
CA LEU A 31 9.59 -41.60 5.68
C LEU A 31 8.91 -41.43 4.30
N ILE A 32 9.16 -42.40 3.39
CA ILE A 32 8.55 -42.39 2.05
C ILE A 32 7.02 -42.53 2.17
N GLY A 33 6.51 -43.40 3.02
CA GLY A 33 5.09 -43.57 3.27
C GLY A 33 4.46 -42.30 3.85
N ARG A 34 5.15 -41.60 4.76
CA ARG A 34 4.70 -40.33 5.30
C ARG A 34 4.70 -39.20 4.26
N LEU A 35 5.74 -39.14 3.42
CA LEU A 35 5.86 -38.22 2.33
C LEU A 35 4.72 -38.41 1.31
N PHE A 36 4.48 -39.67 0.91
CA PHE A 36 3.38 -40.03 0.03
C PHE A 36 2.03 -39.60 0.60
N TYR A 37 1.78 -39.89 1.87
CA TYR A 37 0.56 -39.48 2.56
C TYR A 37 0.36 -37.95 2.54
N LEU A 38 1.42 -37.19 2.85
CA LEU A 38 1.35 -35.73 2.88
C LEU A 38 1.22 -35.11 1.49
N GLN A 39 1.90 -35.64 0.48
CA GLN A 39 1.91 -35.04 -0.86
C GLN A 39 0.75 -35.50 -1.75
N ILE A 40 0.35 -36.79 -1.64
CA ILE A 40 -0.67 -37.34 -2.53
C ILE A 40 -2.06 -37.33 -1.86
N ILE A 41 -2.15 -37.83 -0.62
CA ILE A 41 -3.47 -37.97 0.04
C ILE A 41 -3.93 -36.65 0.62
N LYS A 42 -3.03 -35.89 1.23
CA LYS A 42 -3.36 -34.59 1.85
C LYS A 42 -2.90 -33.40 1.03
N GLY A 43 -2.30 -33.60 -0.15
CA GLY A 43 -1.77 -32.54 -0.98
C GLY A 43 -2.80 -31.52 -1.40
N GLU A 44 -3.98 -32.00 -1.81
CA GLU A 44 -5.12 -31.15 -2.21
C GLU A 44 -5.64 -30.34 -1.03
N GLU A 45 -5.83 -30.95 0.14
CA GLU A 45 -6.24 -30.28 1.38
C GLU A 45 -5.23 -29.19 1.83
N TYR A 46 -3.94 -29.46 1.66
CA TYR A 46 -2.89 -28.47 1.96
C TYR A 46 -2.84 -27.38 0.90
N GLN A 47 -3.08 -27.68 -0.36
CA GLN A 47 -3.09 -26.71 -1.45
C GLN A 47 -4.30 -25.76 -1.34
N ASP A 48 -5.48 -26.29 -1.00
CA ASP A 48 -6.70 -25.52 -0.78
C ASP A 48 -6.62 -24.67 0.51
N ASN A 49 -5.94 -25.18 1.54
CA ASN A 49 -5.70 -24.41 2.77
C ASN A 49 -4.50 -23.46 2.66
N TYR A 50 -3.67 -23.59 1.62
CA TYR A 50 -2.52 -22.71 1.35
C TYR A 50 -2.90 -21.50 0.50
N SER A 51 -4.17 -21.24 0.26
CA SER A 51 -4.57 -19.89 -0.06
C SER A 51 -4.09 -19.04 1.11
N LEU A 52 -3.13 -18.16 0.86
CA LEU A 52 -2.65 -17.18 1.83
C LEU A 52 -3.87 -16.38 2.31
N LYS A 53 -4.53 -16.88 3.36
CA LYS A 53 -5.53 -16.11 4.09
C LYS A 53 -4.75 -15.09 4.90
N ILE A 54 -4.33 -14.02 4.24
CA ILE A 54 -3.92 -12.82 4.93
C ILE A 54 -5.20 -12.31 5.60
N GLN A 55 -5.30 -12.53 6.90
CA GLN A 55 -6.35 -11.91 7.69
C GLN A 55 -5.97 -10.43 7.79
N LYS A 56 -6.59 -9.59 6.97
CA LYS A 56 -6.52 -8.14 7.15
C LYS A 56 -7.46 -7.79 8.29
N PRO A 57 -6.98 -7.28 9.43
CA PRO A 57 -7.86 -6.70 10.43
C PRO A 57 -8.50 -5.45 9.80
N ARG A 58 -9.77 -5.52 9.44
CA ARG A 58 -10.53 -4.33 9.06
C ARG A 58 -10.90 -3.59 10.33
N ILE A 59 -10.25 -2.46 10.57
CA ILE A 59 -10.58 -1.56 11.68
C ILE A 59 -11.83 -0.80 11.26
N LEU A 60 -12.95 -1.11 11.90
CA LEU A 60 -14.17 -0.30 11.76
C LEU A 60 -14.09 0.81 12.80
N ASN A 61 -13.87 2.02 12.34
CA ASN A 61 -13.92 3.19 13.20
C ASN A 61 -15.37 3.41 13.65
N GLY A 62 -15.59 3.55 14.96
CA GLY A 62 -16.90 3.93 15.47
C GLY A 62 -17.27 5.35 15.06
N SER A 63 -18.51 5.56 14.60
CA SER A 63 -18.99 6.90 14.30
C SER A 63 -19.15 7.73 15.57
N ARG A 64 -18.84 9.02 15.51
CA ARG A 64 -19.07 9.94 16.64
C ARG A 64 -20.57 10.12 16.88
N GLY A 65 -20.99 10.27 18.14
CA GLY A 65 -22.39 10.56 18.49
C GLY A 65 -22.83 11.96 17.99
N ASN A 66 -24.12 12.10 17.76
CA ASN A 66 -24.71 13.39 17.46
C ASN A 66 -24.67 14.30 18.70
N ILE A 67 -24.56 15.62 18.49
CA ILE A 67 -24.59 16.63 19.52
C ILE A 67 -25.86 17.44 19.37
N TYR A 68 -26.62 17.59 20.45
CA TYR A 68 -27.87 18.34 20.49
C TYR A 68 -27.76 19.46 21.51
N ASP A 69 -28.53 20.51 21.30
CA ASP A 69 -28.75 21.53 22.31
C ASP A 69 -29.73 21.04 23.40
N ARG A 70 -29.95 21.85 24.43
CA ARG A 70 -30.88 21.54 25.53
C ARG A 70 -32.36 21.39 25.09
N ASN A 71 -32.71 21.87 23.90
CA ASN A 71 -34.06 21.80 23.33
C ASN A 71 -34.21 20.61 22.38
N GLY A 72 -33.14 19.86 22.16
CA GLY A 72 -33.10 18.72 21.24
C GLY A 72 -32.79 19.08 19.78
N ASN A 73 -32.39 20.34 19.49
CA ASN A 73 -31.96 20.70 18.13
C ASN A 73 -30.59 20.12 17.84
N LEU A 74 -30.41 19.61 16.63
CA LEU A 74 -29.17 18.99 16.19
C LEU A 74 -28.11 20.07 15.92
N LEU A 75 -26.95 19.97 16.57
CA LEU A 75 -25.81 20.88 16.40
C LEU A 75 -24.69 20.28 15.56
N ALA A 76 -24.44 19.00 15.76
CA ALA A 76 -23.45 18.27 14.96
C ALA A 76 -23.86 16.81 14.79
N TYR A 77 -23.66 16.28 13.59
CA TYR A 77 -23.99 14.90 13.21
C TYR A 77 -22.96 14.35 12.23
N ASN A 78 -23.00 13.05 11.99
CA ASN A 78 -22.18 12.41 10.97
C ASN A 78 -23.05 12.15 9.75
N GLU A 79 -22.50 12.47 8.60
CA GLU A 79 -23.04 12.08 7.30
C GLU A 79 -22.18 10.97 6.74
N LEU A 80 -22.81 9.96 6.13
CA LEU A 80 -22.09 8.89 5.46
C LEU A 80 -21.39 9.48 4.25
N ALA A 81 -20.12 9.14 4.10
CA ALA A 81 -19.31 9.51 2.96
C ALA A 81 -18.63 8.28 2.39
N ASN A 82 -18.50 8.22 1.09
CA ASN A 82 -17.75 7.18 0.42
C ASN A 82 -16.39 7.72 0.01
N SER A 83 -15.35 6.95 0.22
CA SER A 83 -13.98 7.29 -0.19
C SER A 83 -13.46 6.24 -1.16
N VAL A 84 -12.79 6.67 -2.21
CA VAL A 84 -12.07 5.77 -3.12
C VAL A 84 -10.70 5.49 -2.53
N THR A 85 -10.37 4.22 -2.39
CA THR A 85 -9.08 3.77 -1.86
C THR A 85 -8.39 2.84 -2.83
N ILE A 86 -7.06 2.80 -2.80
CA ILE A 86 -6.24 1.88 -3.59
C ILE A 86 -5.24 1.15 -2.71
N GLU A 87 -5.03 -0.14 -3.00
CA GLU A 87 -3.99 -0.97 -2.40
C GLU A 87 -3.04 -1.44 -3.49
N ASP A 88 -1.73 -1.27 -3.27
CA ASP A 88 -0.71 -1.84 -4.15
C ASP A 88 -0.54 -3.34 -3.88
N ASN A 89 -1.53 -4.12 -4.30
CA ASN A 89 -1.59 -5.58 -4.10
C ASN A 89 -1.22 -6.37 -5.36
N GLY A 90 -0.87 -5.70 -6.45
CA GLY A 90 -0.49 -6.30 -7.71
C GLY A 90 0.79 -7.14 -7.64
N SER A 91 0.85 -8.18 -8.45
CA SER A 91 2.03 -9.03 -8.62
C SER A 91 2.61 -8.75 -10.00
N TYR A 92 3.76 -8.11 -10.05
CA TYR A 92 4.42 -7.68 -11.28
C TYR A 92 5.83 -8.27 -11.35
N ASP A 93 6.25 -8.74 -12.52
CA ASP A 93 7.59 -9.29 -12.74
C ASP A 93 8.65 -8.18 -12.85
N LYS A 94 8.23 -6.98 -13.30
CA LYS A 94 9.11 -5.83 -13.52
C LYS A 94 8.49 -4.54 -12.99
N THR A 95 9.35 -3.63 -12.51
CA THR A 95 8.93 -2.29 -12.08
C THR A 95 8.27 -1.48 -13.19
N SER A 96 8.69 -1.65 -14.45
CA SER A 96 8.06 -0.98 -15.59
C SER A 96 6.61 -1.42 -15.82
N GLU A 97 6.34 -2.71 -15.70
CA GLU A 97 4.97 -3.25 -15.81
C GLU A 97 4.07 -2.73 -14.68
N LYS A 98 4.61 -2.68 -13.45
CA LYS A 98 3.93 -2.07 -12.32
C LYS A 98 3.61 -0.59 -12.57
N ASN A 99 4.59 0.18 -13.05
CA ASN A 99 4.40 1.59 -13.32
C ASN A 99 3.35 1.83 -14.40
N GLU A 100 3.41 1.10 -15.52
CA GLU A 100 2.44 1.20 -16.61
C GLU A 100 1.01 0.89 -16.12
N ALA A 101 0.84 -0.21 -15.38
CA ALA A 101 -0.45 -0.61 -14.84
C ALA A 101 -1.02 0.45 -13.88
N LEU A 102 -0.26 0.85 -12.86
CA LEU A 102 -0.72 1.81 -11.86
C LEU A 102 -0.93 3.21 -12.46
N ASN A 103 -0.07 3.68 -13.35
CA ASN A 103 -0.24 4.99 -13.99
C ASN A 103 -1.50 5.04 -14.84
N THR A 104 -1.77 3.98 -15.62
CA THR A 104 -2.99 3.87 -16.44
C THR A 104 -4.23 3.81 -15.57
N GLU A 105 -4.19 3.03 -14.50
CA GLU A 105 -5.31 2.88 -13.57
C GLU A 105 -5.62 4.20 -12.86
N LEU A 106 -4.61 4.85 -12.29
CA LEU A 106 -4.77 6.15 -11.63
C LEU A 106 -5.27 7.23 -12.61
N TYR A 107 -4.76 7.25 -13.84
CA TYR A 107 -5.24 8.17 -14.86
C TYR A 107 -6.75 7.99 -15.16
N ASN A 108 -7.19 6.74 -15.30
CA ASN A 108 -8.61 6.45 -15.55
C ASN A 108 -9.50 6.87 -14.39
N ILE A 109 -9.04 6.63 -13.15
CA ILE A 109 -9.75 7.05 -11.94
C ILE A 109 -9.83 8.58 -11.86
N ILE A 110 -8.71 9.29 -12.10
CA ILE A 110 -8.68 10.76 -12.10
C ILE A 110 -9.68 11.33 -13.12
N LYS A 111 -9.74 10.75 -14.33
CA LYS A 111 -10.68 11.21 -15.37
C LYS A 111 -12.15 10.98 -14.99
N GLU A 112 -12.45 9.88 -14.30
CA GLU A 112 -13.82 9.64 -13.83
C GLU A 112 -14.19 10.57 -12.66
N LEU A 113 -13.25 10.81 -11.72
CA LEU A 113 -13.44 11.80 -10.65
C LEU A 113 -13.70 13.19 -11.22
N ASP A 114 -12.91 13.64 -12.20
CA ASP A 114 -13.07 14.94 -12.86
C ASP A 114 -14.45 15.07 -13.52
N LYS A 115 -14.91 14.04 -14.20
CA LYS A 115 -16.21 13.97 -14.89
C LYS A 115 -17.37 14.15 -13.91
N ASN A 116 -17.23 13.60 -12.70
CA ASN A 116 -18.26 13.62 -11.67
C ASN A 116 -18.10 14.83 -10.71
N GLY A 117 -17.03 15.63 -10.88
CA GLY A 117 -16.75 16.80 -10.05
C GLY A 117 -16.14 16.47 -8.68
N ASP A 118 -15.64 15.26 -8.52
CA ASP A 118 -14.94 14.82 -7.33
C ASP A 118 -13.47 15.25 -7.37
N VAL A 119 -12.85 15.43 -6.19
CA VAL A 119 -11.48 15.93 -6.07
C VAL A 119 -10.60 14.88 -5.40
N ILE A 120 -9.38 14.70 -5.95
CA ILE A 120 -8.38 13.84 -5.33
C ILE A 120 -7.87 14.43 -4.02
N GLU A 121 -7.50 13.57 -3.09
CA GLU A 121 -6.75 13.96 -1.89
C GLU A 121 -5.33 14.37 -2.27
N ASN A 122 -4.88 15.51 -1.75
CA ASN A 122 -3.58 16.07 -2.10
C ASN A 122 -2.87 16.64 -0.87
N ASP A 123 -2.07 15.81 -0.23
CA ASP A 123 -1.18 16.18 0.88
C ASP A 123 0.29 16.33 0.42
N PHE A 124 0.51 16.41 -0.89
CA PHE A 124 1.85 16.47 -1.46
C PHE A 124 2.51 17.84 -1.27
N GLU A 125 3.79 17.86 -0.94
CA GLU A 125 4.54 19.06 -0.60
C GLU A 125 4.91 19.95 -1.80
N ILE A 126 4.54 19.54 -3.01
CA ILE A 126 4.67 20.35 -4.22
C ILE A 126 3.28 20.65 -4.75
N GLY A 127 2.98 21.92 -5.00
CA GLY A 127 1.79 22.38 -5.68
C GLY A 127 2.05 22.69 -7.15
N LEU A 128 0.95 22.78 -7.93
CA LEU A 128 0.93 23.25 -9.31
C LEU A 128 0.07 24.52 -9.35
N ASP A 129 0.61 25.64 -9.88
CA ASP A 129 -0.14 26.86 -10.05
C ASP A 129 -0.96 26.87 -11.37
N ASP A 130 -1.82 27.87 -11.55
CA ASP A 130 -2.65 28.02 -12.75
C ASP A 130 -1.82 28.28 -14.03
N ASP A 131 -0.58 28.74 -13.89
CA ASP A 131 0.36 28.94 -14.99
C ASP A 131 1.12 27.65 -15.35
N GLY A 132 0.92 26.57 -14.59
CA GLY A 132 1.58 25.27 -14.76
C GLY A 132 2.99 25.21 -14.19
N ASN A 133 3.34 26.08 -13.24
CA ASN A 133 4.62 26.01 -12.55
C ASN A 133 4.49 25.25 -11.24
N TYR A 134 5.50 24.45 -10.91
CA TYR A 134 5.57 23.77 -9.63
C TYR A 134 6.15 24.67 -8.55
N TYR A 135 5.60 24.63 -7.36
CA TYR A 135 6.06 25.36 -6.18
C TYR A 135 6.00 24.47 -4.92
N TYR A 136 6.82 24.78 -3.93
CA TYR A 136 6.75 24.09 -2.64
C TYR A 136 5.62 24.66 -1.78
N THR A 137 4.83 23.79 -1.16
CA THR A 137 3.79 24.15 -0.18
C THR A 137 4.34 24.22 1.24
N VAL A 138 5.55 23.72 1.45
CA VAL A 138 6.24 23.64 2.74
C VAL A 138 7.62 24.29 2.68
N GLU A 139 8.14 24.67 3.84
CA GLU A 139 9.43 25.36 3.98
C GLU A 139 10.26 24.78 5.15
N GLY A 140 11.53 25.21 5.23
CA GLY A 140 12.42 24.95 6.36
C GLY A 140 12.75 23.47 6.57
N THR A 141 12.50 22.97 7.79
CA THR A 141 12.83 21.59 8.17
C THR A 141 11.92 20.57 7.51
N THR A 142 10.65 20.92 7.29
CA THR A 142 9.68 20.06 6.62
C THR A 142 10.08 19.83 5.16
N LEU A 143 10.48 20.90 4.45
CA LEU A 143 10.98 20.76 3.09
C LEU A 143 12.22 19.87 3.01
N LYS A 144 13.19 20.06 3.92
CA LYS A 144 14.38 19.21 3.96
C LYS A 144 14.05 17.75 4.22
N ARG A 145 13.06 17.50 5.07
CA ARG A 145 12.60 16.13 5.34
C ARG A 145 11.96 15.50 4.10
N PHE A 146 11.05 16.21 3.46
CA PHE A 146 10.44 15.80 2.19
C PHE A 146 11.48 15.48 1.12
N LEU A 147 12.49 16.36 0.93
CA LEU A 147 13.58 16.11 -0.02
C LEU A 147 14.39 14.85 0.34
N ALA A 148 14.71 14.67 1.64
CA ALA A 148 15.42 13.47 2.08
C ALA A 148 14.62 12.19 1.78
N ASP A 149 13.34 12.17 2.12
CA ASP A 149 12.46 11.03 1.86
C ASP A 149 12.31 10.76 0.36
N THR A 150 12.17 11.80 -0.47
CA THR A 150 12.08 11.70 -1.94
C THR A 150 13.35 11.11 -2.57
N TYR A 151 14.53 11.53 -2.11
CA TYR A 151 15.81 11.01 -2.61
C TYR A 151 16.27 9.72 -1.93
N GLY A 152 15.48 9.21 -0.95
CA GLY A 152 15.75 7.95 -0.26
C GLY A 152 16.82 8.02 0.80
N HIS A 153 17.00 9.18 1.44
CA HIS A 153 17.92 9.37 2.55
C HIS A 153 17.23 9.15 3.90
N SER A 154 17.97 8.60 4.85
CA SER A 154 17.45 8.37 6.21
C SER A 154 17.36 9.65 7.06
N SER A 155 18.15 10.69 6.72
CA SER A 155 18.20 11.97 7.41
C SER A 155 18.28 13.13 6.43
N ALA A 156 17.70 14.27 6.83
CA ALA A 156 17.83 15.52 6.08
C ALA A 156 19.29 16.03 6.00
N ASP A 157 20.16 15.59 6.91
CA ASP A 157 21.59 15.96 6.90
C ASP A 157 22.39 15.19 5.84
N ASP A 158 21.82 14.12 5.28
CA ASP A 158 22.45 13.30 4.23
C ASP A 158 22.28 13.92 2.82
N LEU A 159 21.45 14.96 2.69
CA LEU A 159 21.25 15.68 1.43
C LEU A 159 22.55 16.33 0.98
N ALA A 160 23.01 16.00 -0.21
CA ALA A 160 24.28 16.45 -0.74
C ALA A 160 24.22 16.69 -2.26
N TYR A 161 25.35 17.12 -2.83
CA TYR A 161 25.46 17.25 -4.28
C TYR A 161 25.43 15.88 -4.98
N ASN A 162 24.41 15.65 -5.80
CA ASN A 162 24.26 14.40 -6.54
C ASN A 162 24.94 14.50 -7.92
N LYS A 163 26.03 13.73 -8.11
CA LYS A 163 26.81 13.72 -9.35
C LYS A 163 26.04 13.24 -10.58
N LYS A 164 25.01 12.38 -10.38
CA LYS A 164 24.18 11.86 -11.47
C LYS A 164 23.14 12.88 -11.90
N LEU A 165 22.56 13.60 -10.95
CA LEU A 165 21.53 14.62 -11.17
C LEU A 165 22.14 15.98 -11.50
N LYS A 166 23.41 16.21 -11.16
CA LYS A 166 24.19 17.45 -11.39
C LYS A 166 23.65 18.68 -10.62
N TYR A 167 22.99 18.46 -9.51
CA TYR A 167 22.54 19.52 -8.59
C TYR A 167 22.64 19.06 -7.14
N ASN A 168 22.52 20.02 -6.21
CA ASN A 168 22.48 19.76 -4.78
C ASN A 168 21.02 19.39 -4.40
N GLU A 169 20.82 18.21 -3.83
CA GLU A 169 19.51 17.70 -3.42
C GLU A 169 18.83 18.60 -2.38
N ALA A 170 19.63 19.24 -1.49
CA ALA A 170 19.10 20.16 -0.48
C ALA A 170 18.55 21.49 -1.07
N GLU A 171 18.94 21.83 -2.29
CA GLU A 171 18.55 23.06 -2.99
C GLU A 171 17.76 22.75 -4.28
N ALA A 172 17.25 21.53 -4.39
CA ALA A 172 16.50 21.11 -5.56
C ALA A 172 15.25 21.98 -5.76
N THR A 173 15.01 22.40 -6.99
CA THR A 173 13.79 23.13 -7.35
C THR A 173 12.61 22.17 -7.43
N PRO A 174 11.35 22.64 -7.24
CA PRO A 174 10.17 21.78 -7.36
C PRO A 174 10.10 21.02 -8.69
N LYS A 175 10.49 21.68 -9.79
CA LYS A 175 10.58 21.05 -11.11
C LYS A 175 11.62 19.91 -11.15
N GLN A 176 12.77 20.10 -10.56
CA GLN A 176 13.83 19.06 -10.51
C GLN A 176 13.35 17.83 -9.71
N VAL A 177 12.57 18.05 -8.66
CA VAL A 177 11.96 16.95 -7.87
C VAL A 177 10.91 16.21 -8.71
N MET A 178 10.04 16.93 -9.42
CA MET A 178 9.06 16.33 -10.32
C MET A 178 9.75 15.53 -11.44
N ASP A 179 10.75 16.10 -12.09
CA ASP A 179 11.56 15.43 -13.13
C ASP A 179 12.25 14.16 -12.56
N TYR A 180 12.67 14.22 -11.30
CA TYR A 180 13.27 13.07 -10.61
C TYR A 180 12.25 11.95 -10.38
N LEU A 181 11.02 12.26 -9.95
CA LEU A 181 9.96 11.29 -9.72
C LEU A 181 9.42 10.70 -11.03
N CYS A 182 9.30 11.51 -12.07
CA CYS A 182 8.77 11.09 -13.36
C CYS A 182 9.74 10.24 -14.20
N ARG A 183 11.04 10.21 -13.85
CA ARG A 183 12.06 9.48 -14.61
C ARG A 183 11.74 7.99 -14.79
N SER A 184 12.54 7.34 -15.66
CA SER A 184 12.36 5.91 -15.97
C SER A 184 12.49 4.99 -14.73
N SER A 185 11.73 3.91 -14.72
CA SER A 185 11.79 2.81 -13.73
C SER A 185 13.20 2.23 -13.58
N LYS A 186 14.03 2.25 -14.61
CA LYS A 186 15.45 1.87 -14.51
C LYS A 186 16.25 2.74 -13.55
N GLN A 187 15.73 3.91 -13.24
CA GLN A 187 16.29 4.89 -12.30
C GLN A 187 15.43 5.05 -11.05
N ASN A 188 14.51 4.10 -10.79
CA ASN A 188 13.54 4.11 -9.71
C ASN A 188 12.53 5.26 -9.78
N GLY A 189 12.17 5.70 -10.98
CA GLY A 189 11.11 6.67 -11.22
C GLY A 189 9.79 6.00 -11.61
N TYR A 190 8.78 6.80 -11.85
CA TYR A 190 7.41 6.35 -12.14
C TYR A 190 7.11 6.14 -13.63
N ASP A 191 8.07 6.32 -14.53
CA ASP A 191 7.91 6.22 -16.00
C ASP A 191 6.78 7.14 -16.53
N LEU A 192 6.76 8.41 -16.09
CA LEU A 192 5.79 9.41 -16.50
C LEU A 192 6.44 10.42 -17.46
N SER A 193 5.74 10.80 -18.53
CA SER A 193 6.20 11.75 -19.52
C SER A 193 5.13 12.78 -19.86
N GLU A 194 5.52 14.04 -20.10
CA GLU A 194 4.63 15.08 -20.62
C GLU A 194 4.19 14.79 -22.08
N ASP A 195 4.81 13.82 -22.76
CA ASP A 195 4.37 13.36 -24.09
C ASP A 195 3.13 12.46 -23.98
N ASP A 196 2.98 11.74 -22.85
CA ASP A 196 1.90 10.76 -22.64
C ASP A 196 0.72 11.36 -21.87
N TYR A 197 0.98 12.32 -20.97
CA TYR A 197 -0.01 12.90 -20.06
C TYR A 197 0.05 14.43 -20.08
N ALA A 198 -1.11 15.09 -20.01
CA ALA A 198 -1.14 16.52 -19.75
C ALA A 198 -0.48 16.83 -18.40
N ARG A 199 0.16 17.99 -18.26
CA ARG A 199 0.94 18.36 -17.07
C ARG A 199 0.13 18.26 -15.77
N GLU A 200 -1.14 18.64 -15.81
CA GLU A 200 -2.03 18.54 -14.66
C GLU A 200 -2.33 17.08 -14.27
N ASP A 201 -2.61 16.23 -15.26
CA ASP A 201 -2.83 14.80 -15.02
C ASP A 201 -1.56 14.11 -14.52
N LEU A 202 -0.42 14.43 -15.13
CA LEU A 202 0.89 13.94 -14.70
C LEU A 202 1.17 14.30 -13.24
N TYR A 203 0.91 15.56 -12.87
CA TYR A 203 1.06 16.02 -11.49
C TYR A 203 0.17 15.22 -10.53
N ARG A 204 -1.11 15.04 -10.86
CA ARG A 204 -2.07 14.29 -10.03
C ARG A 204 -1.68 12.81 -9.90
N ILE A 205 -1.18 12.19 -10.98
CA ILE A 205 -0.66 10.82 -10.92
C ILE A 205 0.54 10.75 -9.97
N VAL A 206 1.48 11.72 -10.03
CA VAL A 206 2.65 11.75 -9.13
C VAL A 206 2.20 11.88 -7.67
N VAL A 207 1.24 12.77 -7.37
CA VAL A 207 0.67 12.94 -6.03
C VAL A 207 0.18 11.59 -5.48
N LEU A 208 -0.67 10.89 -6.23
CA LEU A 208 -1.21 9.60 -5.81
C LEU A 208 -0.14 8.52 -5.73
N ARG A 209 0.84 8.51 -6.65
CA ARG A 209 1.98 7.58 -6.60
C ARG A 209 2.85 7.78 -5.38
N CYS A 210 3.08 9.02 -4.96
CA CYS A 210 3.80 9.34 -3.73
C CYS A 210 3.02 8.87 -2.50
N ALA A 211 1.72 9.15 -2.42
CA ALA A 211 0.87 8.69 -1.34
C ALA A 211 0.83 7.15 -1.23
N ILE A 212 0.76 6.43 -2.36
CA ILE A 212 0.87 4.96 -2.40
C ILE A 212 2.25 4.50 -1.93
N ALA A 213 3.33 5.20 -2.32
CA ALA A 213 4.69 4.84 -1.94
C ALA A 213 4.93 5.01 -0.44
N GLU A 214 4.40 6.04 0.19
CA GLU A 214 4.46 6.24 1.65
C GLU A 214 3.80 5.09 2.41
N ASN A 215 2.64 4.61 1.91
CA ASN A 215 1.93 3.49 2.50
C ASN A 215 2.51 2.11 2.11
N SER A 216 3.36 2.03 1.09
CA SER A 216 3.93 0.77 0.57
C SER A 216 4.84 0.05 1.56
N TYR A 217 5.25 0.71 2.63
CA TYR A 217 5.97 0.10 3.75
C TYR A 217 5.16 -1.02 4.42
N GLN A 218 3.83 -0.95 4.35
CA GLN A 218 2.92 -2.01 4.75
C GLN A 218 2.02 -2.37 3.56
N LYS A 219 2.38 -3.38 2.81
CA LYS A 219 1.76 -3.85 1.54
C LYS A 219 0.23 -3.96 1.51
N TYR A 220 -0.46 -3.73 2.61
CA TYR A 220 -1.90 -3.95 2.75
C TYR A 220 -2.62 -2.76 3.42
N ILE A 221 -1.97 -1.61 3.50
CA ILE A 221 -2.65 -0.38 3.89
C ILE A 221 -3.21 0.23 2.61
N SER A 222 -4.51 0.45 2.60
CA SER A 222 -5.18 1.18 1.52
C SER A 222 -4.82 2.66 1.62
N THR A 223 -4.51 3.27 0.48
CA THR A 223 -4.31 4.71 0.34
C THR A 223 -5.59 5.33 -0.15
N THR A 224 -6.03 6.41 0.47
CA THR A 224 -7.21 7.15 0.02
C THR A 224 -6.83 7.99 -1.20
N ILE A 225 -7.60 7.85 -2.29
CA ILE A 225 -7.45 8.62 -3.52
C ILE A 225 -8.32 9.88 -3.47
N ALA A 226 -9.59 9.72 -3.06
CA ALA A 226 -10.55 10.79 -2.96
C ALA A 226 -11.54 10.50 -1.83
N GLN A 227 -11.95 11.55 -1.12
CA GLN A 227 -12.92 11.46 -0.04
C GLN A 227 -14.23 12.13 -0.45
N ASN A 228 -15.33 11.65 0.16
CA ASN A 228 -16.68 12.18 -0.07
C ASN A 228 -17.05 12.24 -1.56
N VAL A 229 -16.80 11.14 -2.25
CA VAL A 229 -17.08 11.03 -3.67
C VAL A 229 -18.57 10.87 -3.94
N SER A 230 -18.98 11.27 -5.14
CA SER A 230 -20.36 11.19 -5.62
C SER A 230 -20.84 9.74 -5.78
N ASP A 231 -22.16 9.55 -5.77
CA ASP A 231 -22.77 8.23 -5.98
C ASP A 231 -22.45 7.67 -7.38
N GLU A 232 -22.25 8.56 -8.37
CA GLU A 232 -21.84 8.21 -9.73
C GLU A 232 -20.45 7.60 -9.75
N THR A 233 -19.50 8.17 -9.01
CA THR A 233 -18.14 7.60 -8.85
C THR A 233 -18.19 6.28 -8.12
N VAL A 234 -18.98 6.16 -7.06
CA VAL A 234 -19.17 4.89 -6.34
C VAL A 234 -19.71 3.81 -7.28
N ALA A 235 -20.72 4.13 -8.09
CA ALA A 235 -21.30 3.20 -9.04
C ALA A 235 -20.25 2.75 -10.08
N TYR A 236 -19.50 3.70 -10.67
CA TYR A 236 -18.44 3.39 -11.62
C TYR A 236 -17.37 2.45 -11.06
N ILE A 237 -16.83 2.77 -9.87
CA ILE A 237 -15.81 1.94 -9.23
C ILE A 237 -16.38 0.54 -8.93
N THR A 238 -17.60 0.46 -8.38
CA THR A 238 -18.24 -0.81 -8.03
C THR A 238 -18.49 -1.70 -9.25
N GLU A 239 -18.92 -1.12 -10.36
CA GLU A 239 -19.13 -1.84 -11.62
C GLU A 239 -17.82 -2.33 -12.24
N ASN A 240 -16.74 -1.61 -12.06
CA ASN A 240 -15.43 -1.87 -12.66
C ASN A 240 -14.42 -2.51 -11.71
N MET A 241 -14.78 -2.94 -10.51
CA MET A 241 -13.88 -3.52 -9.49
C MET A 241 -13.02 -4.69 -10.03
N ASN A 242 -13.53 -5.45 -11.00
CA ASN A 242 -12.77 -6.54 -11.60
C ASN A 242 -11.66 -6.07 -12.57
N ALA A 243 -11.77 -4.86 -13.09
CA ALA A 243 -10.80 -4.25 -14.00
C ALA A 243 -9.84 -3.32 -13.25
N LEU A 244 -10.25 -2.76 -12.11
CA LEU A 244 -9.47 -1.85 -11.27
C LEU A 244 -8.79 -2.66 -10.16
N GLN A 245 -7.48 -2.90 -10.33
CA GLN A 245 -6.73 -3.78 -9.43
C GLN A 245 -6.39 -3.09 -8.12
N GLY A 246 -7.00 -3.53 -7.03
CA GLY A 246 -6.72 -3.00 -5.69
C GLY A 246 -7.52 -1.75 -5.33
N VAL A 247 -8.38 -1.26 -6.23
CA VAL A 247 -9.28 -0.14 -5.95
C VAL A 247 -10.53 -0.65 -5.25
N ASP A 248 -10.94 0.05 -4.20
CA ASP A 248 -12.11 -0.29 -3.40
C ASP A 248 -12.82 0.98 -2.91
N ILE A 249 -14.08 0.83 -2.53
CA ILE A 249 -14.84 1.89 -1.86
C ILE A 249 -14.82 1.63 -0.36
N SER A 250 -14.38 2.63 0.39
CA SER A 250 -14.43 2.64 1.85
C SER A 250 -15.53 3.56 2.34
N GLU A 251 -16.44 3.04 3.15
CA GLU A 251 -17.42 3.84 3.86
C GLU A 251 -16.74 4.57 5.02
N ASP A 252 -16.89 5.87 5.08
CA ASP A 252 -16.42 6.75 6.15
C ASP A 252 -17.54 7.71 6.58
N THR A 253 -17.28 8.51 7.56
CA THR A 253 -18.26 9.49 8.05
C THR A 253 -17.64 10.87 8.15
N ILE A 254 -18.31 11.86 7.55
CA ILE A 254 -17.94 13.26 7.64
C ILE A 254 -18.75 13.93 8.74
N ARG A 255 -18.06 14.68 9.60
CA ARG A 255 -18.70 15.46 10.65
C ARG A 255 -19.29 16.75 10.08
N LYS A 256 -20.62 16.90 10.15
CA LYS A 256 -21.34 18.09 9.76
C LYS A 256 -21.75 18.91 10.99
N TYR A 257 -21.65 20.21 10.86
CA TYR A 257 -22.07 21.19 11.88
C TYR A 257 -23.15 22.06 11.29
N VAL A 258 -24.31 22.15 11.96
CA VAL A 258 -25.49 22.84 11.42
C VAL A 258 -25.20 24.33 11.31
N ASP A 259 -24.59 24.93 12.33
CA ASP A 259 -24.19 26.35 12.36
C ASP A 259 -22.68 26.43 12.63
N SER A 260 -21.85 26.14 11.63
CA SER A 260 -20.40 26.03 11.77
C SER A 260 -19.70 27.32 12.23
N GLU A 261 -20.32 28.46 12.05
CA GLU A 261 -19.82 29.78 12.51
C GLU A 261 -19.89 29.93 14.03
N TYR A 262 -20.82 29.20 14.68
CA TYR A 262 -21.08 29.35 16.11
C TYR A 262 -20.54 28.13 16.89
N PHE A 263 -20.02 28.39 18.08
CA PHE A 263 -19.58 27.37 19.04
C PHE A 263 -18.43 26.44 18.56
N SER A 264 -17.71 26.80 17.51
CA SER A 264 -16.59 25.99 16.98
C SER A 264 -15.58 25.65 18.06
N HIS A 265 -15.33 26.53 19.02
CA HIS A 265 -14.43 26.34 20.16
C HIS A 265 -14.95 25.34 21.23
N ILE A 266 -16.25 24.98 21.19
CA ILE A 266 -16.87 24.02 22.12
C ILE A 266 -17.11 22.67 21.45
N ILE A 267 -17.67 22.69 20.21
CA ILE A 267 -18.10 21.49 19.49
C ILE A 267 -17.12 21.03 18.41
N GLY A 268 -16.09 21.85 18.14
CA GLY A 268 -15.04 21.51 17.17
C GLY A 268 -14.11 20.40 17.66
N SER A 269 -13.31 19.88 16.74
CA SER A 269 -12.25 18.92 17.06
C SER A 269 -11.01 19.64 17.56
N VAL A 270 -10.40 19.14 18.63
CA VAL A 270 -9.13 19.64 19.14
C VAL A 270 -8.02 18.73 18.61
N SER A 271 -7.12 19.29 17.80
CA SER A 271 -5.89 18.63 17.39
C SER A 271 -4.74 19.12 18.26
N TYR A 272 -4.14 18.22 19.03
CA TYR A 272 -2.94 18.52 19.80
C TYR A 272 -1.72 18.36 18.89
N THR A 273 -1.21 19.45 18.35
CA THR A 273 0.02 19.46 17.53
C THR A 273 1.29 19.21 18.34
N HIS A 274 1.22 19.30 19.69
CA HIS A 274 2.34 19.02 20.60
C HIS A 274 1.87 18.20 21.81
N LEU A 275 1.86 16.89 21.66
CA LEU A 275 1.81 15.96 22.77
C LEU A 275 3.24 15.64 23.23
N THR A 276 3.92 16.61 23.81
CA THR A 276 5.05 16.34 24.68
C THR A 276 4.52 16.23 26.10
N LEU A 277 4.13 15.03 26.53
CA LEU A 277 4.09 14.72 27.93
C LEU A 277 5.54 14.69 28.42
N PRO A 278 5.97 15.57 29.34
CA PRO A 278 7.25 15.43 29.99
C PRO A 278 7.18 14.23 30.91
N THR A 279 7.55 13.05 30.41
CA THR A 279 7.89 11.94 31.29
C THR A 279 9.23 12.26 31.96
N LYS A 280 9.17 13.01 33.03
CA LYS A 280 10.24 12.97 34.04
C LYS A 280 10.17 11.63 34.74
N ARG A 281 11.17 10.80 34.50
CA ARG A 281 11.80 9.96 35.53
C ARG A 281 13.29 10.07 35.39
#